data_c3a12b0321bc5eed2c8bd67f3c50cc21
#
_entry.id   c3a12b0321bc5eed2c8bd67f3c50cc21
#
_cell.length_a   1.000
_cell.length_b   1.000
_cell.length_c   1.000
_cell.angle_alpha   90.00
_cell.angle_beta   90.00
_cell.angle_gamma   90.00
#
_symmetry.space_group_name_H-M   'P 1'
#
loop_
_entity.id
_entity.type
_entity.pdbx_description
1 polymer ?
#
loop_
_entity_poly.entity_id
_entity_poly.type
_entity_poly.pdbx_seq_one_letter_code
_entity_poly.pdbx_strand_id
1 'polypeptide(L)'
;MNPNQQNHQIHGQNIVACVWDFDKTLIPGYMQKPLFLHYGINEKAFWAEVNQLPALYLKRGMKVSSDTIYLNHLLSYVKNGPMRGLTNKKLEEFGKEIEFYPGLPNFFNELSQIALDQEFKPYDFK
;
A
#
# COMPACT_ATOMS: atom_id res chain seq x y z
N MET A 1 41.07 -38.18 13.58
CA MET A 1 40.44 -36.99 14.21
C MET A 1 40.09 -36.01 13.12
N ASN A 2 38.83 -35.90 12.78
CA ASN A 2 38.33 -34.92 11.84
C ASN A 2 37.56 -33.85 12.63
N PRO A 3 38.10 -32.62 12.82
CA PRO A 3 37.36 -31.54 13.42
C PRO A 3 36.82 -30.65 12.29
N ASN A 4 35.57 -30.85 11.90
CA ASN A 4 34.74 -29.84 11.27
C ASN A 4 33.44 -30.44 10.72
N GLN A 5 32.63 -30.99 11.63
CA GLN A 5 31.19 -31.00 11.38
C GLN A 5 30.66 -29.65 11.93
N GLN A 6 30.68 -28.62 11.10
CA GLN A 6 29.86 -27.47 11.32
C GLN A 6 28.40 -27.94 11.22
N ASN A 7 27.77 -28.13 12.36
CA ASN A 7 26.33 -28.25 12.45
C ASN A 7 25.72 -26.94 11.87
N HIS A 8 25.39 -26.94 10.60
CA HIS A 8 24.49 -25.97 10.02
C HIS A 8 23.10 -26.20 10.66
N GLN A 9 22.85 -25.60 11.81
CA GLN A 9 21.51 -25.49 12.34
C GLN A 9 20.71 -24.62 11.36
N ILE A 10 19.87 -25.27 10.56
CA ILE A 10 18.85 -24.59 9.79
C ILE A 10 17.84 -24.07 10.82
N HIS A 11 17.97 -22.79 11.18
CA HIS A 11 16.95 -22.13 11.96
C HIS A 11 15.73 -21.95 11.07
N GLY A 12 14.71 -22.80 11.24
CA GLY A 12 13.42 -22.61 10.61
C GLY A 12 12.84 -21.27 11.04
N GLN A 13 12.73 -20.34 10.12
CA GLN A 13 12.04 -19.07 10.38
C GLN A 13 10.55 -19.31 10.17
N ASN A 14 9.81 -19.45 11.25
CA ASN A 14 8.35 -19.52 11.23
C ASN A 14 7.77 -18.09 11.24
N ILE A 15 8.03 -17.37 10.15
CA ILE A 15 7.43 -16.05 9.96
C ILE A 15 6.30 -16.17 8.95
N VAL A 16 5.09 -15.90 9.38
CA VAL A 16 3.92 -15.75 8.50
C VAL A 16 3.67 -14.27 8.31
N ALA A 17 3.80 -13.80 7.07
CA ALA A 17 3.48 -12.43 6.70
C ALA A 17 2.07 -12.38 6.08
N CYS A 18 1.16 -11.66 6.72
CA CYS A 18 -0.15 -11.36 6.15
C CYS A 18 -0.04 -10.02 5.41
N VAL A 19 -0.20 -10.05 4.09
CA VAL A 19 -0.16 -8.86 3.23
C VAL A 19 -1.59 -8.50 2.84
N TRP A 20 -1.97 -7.25 3.08
CA TRP A 20 -3.31 -6.73 2.82
C TRP A 20 -3.25 -5.64 1.78
N ASP A 21 -4.18 -5.65 0.85
CA ASP A 21 -4.46 -4.50 0.01
C ASP A 21 -5.16 -3.43 0.85
N PHE A 22 -5.04 -2.15 0.46
CA PHE A 22 -5.54 -1.03 1.26
C PHE A 22 -6.87 -0.50 0.72
N ASP A 23 -6.88 -0.02 -0.53
CA ASP A 23 -8.05 0.59 -1.16
C ASP A 23 -9.15 -0.45 -1.39
N LYS A 24 -10.37 -0.19 -0.89
CA LYS A 24 -11.53 -1.10 -0.97
C LYS A 24 -11.33 -2.46 -0.28
N THR A 25 -10.23 -2.64 0.42
CA THR A 25 -9.94 -3.82 1.23
C THR A 25 -9.95 -3.49 2.71
N LEU A 26 -9.16 -2.54 3.15
CA LEU A 26 -9.14 -2.06 4.54
C LEU A 26 -10.02 -0.82 4.74
N ILE A 27 -10.26 -0.08 3.67
CA ILE A 27 -11.11 1.11 3.63
C ILE A 27 -12.20 0.96 2.55
N PRO A 28 -13.37 1.60 2.71
CA PRO A 28 -14.47 1.46 1.74
C PRO A 28 -14.24 2.19 0.40
N GLY A 29 -13.24 3.03 0.30
CA GLY A 29 -12.96 3.86 -0.86
C GLY A 29 -11.49 3.80 -1.29
N TYR A 30 -11.05 4.91 -1.86
CA TYR A 30 -9.66 5.13 -2.24
C TYR A 30 -8.98 6.09 -1.24
N MET A 31 -7.73 5.84 -0.91
CA MET A 31 -6.94 6.67 0.03
C MET A 31 -6.78 8.12 -0.42
N GLN A 32 -6.91 8.40 -1.73
CA GLN A 32 -6.79 9.76 -2.28
C GLN A 32 -8.05 10.61 -2.06
N LYS A 33 -9.16 10.04 -1.61
CA LYS A 33 -10.45 10.73 -1.50
C LYS A 33 -10.40 12.01 -0.66
N PRO A 34 -9.84 12.04 0.57
CA PRO A 34 -9.74 13.27 1.36
C PRO A 34 -8.92 14.36 0.62
N LEU A 35 -7.83 13.94 -0.01
CA LEU A 35 -6.97 14.82 -0.79
C LEU A 35 -7.71 15.46 -1.96
N PHE A 36 -8.45 14.67 -2.74
CA PHE A 36 -9.22 15.18 -3.87
C PHE A 36 -10.34 16.11 -3.44
N LEU A 37 -11.02 15.80 -2.35
CA LEU A 37 -12.06 16.68 -1.78
C LEU A 37 -11.48 18.03 -1.35
N HIS A 38 -10.35 18.03 -0.65
CA HIS A 38 -9.72 19.25 -0.17
C HIS A 38 -9.30 20.19 -1.30
N TYR A 39 -8.74 19.63 -2.37
CA TYR A 39 -8.27 20.42 -3.52
C TYR A 39 -9.33 20.61 -4.63
N GLY A 40 -10.56 20.16 -4.41
CA GLY A 40 -11.66 20.28 -5.39
C GLY A 40 -11.41 19.52 -6.68
N ILE A 41 -10.68 18.41 -6.61
CA ILE A 41 -10.32 17.60 -7.78
C ILE A 41 -11.48 16.65 -8.10
N ASN A 42 -11.91 16.69 -9.36
CA ASN A 42 -12.84 15.69 -9.86
C ASN A 42 -12.11 14.36 -10.08
N GLU A 43 -12.41 13.38 -9.23
CA GLU A 43 -11.77 12.07 -9.25
C GLU A 43 -11.90 11.38 -10.61
N LYS A 44 -13.10 11.43 -11.22
CA LYS A 44 -13.35 10.80 -12.53
C LYS A 44 -12.50 11.45 -13.62
N ALA A 45 -12.36 12.76 -13.62
CA ALA A 45 -11.51 13.47 -14.59
C ALA A 45 -10.04 13.13 -14.38
N PHE A 46 -9.56 13.11 -13.14
CA PHE A 46 -8.20 12.71 -12.82
C PHE A 46 -7.86 11.32 -13.36
N TRP A 47 -8.69 10.32 -13.10
CA TRP A 47 -8.45 8.96 -13.58
C TRP A 47 -8.56 8.84 -15.09
N ALA A 48 -9.42 9.64 -15.74
CA ALA A 48 -9.49 9.71 -17.20
C ALA A 48 -8.18 10.26 -17.80
N GLU A 49 -7.56 11.26 -17.17
CA GLU A 49 -6.24 11.76 -17.54
C GLU A 49 -5.16 10.69 -17.36
N VAL A 50 -5.11 10.06 -16.18
CA VAL A 50 -4.14 9.00 -15.86
C VAL A 50 -4.19 7.88 -16.90
N ASN A 51 -5.38 7.43 -17.28
CA ASN A 51 -5.56 6.34 -18.23
C ASN A 51 -5.03 6.65 -19.65
N GLN A 52 -4.86 7.91 -19.99
CA GLN A 52 -4.28 8.33 -21.29
C GLN A 52 -2.75 8.38 -21.25
N LEU A 53 -2.14 8.49 -20.08
CA LEU A 53 -0.69 8.68 -19.93
C LEU A 53 0.15 7.55 -20.54
N PRO A 54 -0.17 6.25 -20.38
CA PRO A 54 0.64 5.19 -20.97
C PRO A 54 0.75 5.32 -22.49
N ALA A 55 -0.35 5.62 -23.19
CA ALA A 55 -0.33 5.83 -24.62
C ALA A 55 0.45 7.09 -25.03
N LEU A 56 0.33 8.16 -24.24
CA LEU A 56 1.07 9.40 -24.46
C LEU A 56 2.59 9.20 -24.32
N TYR A 57 3.03 8.50 -23.28
CA TYR A 57 4.44 8.21 -23.03
C TYR A 57 5.00 7.24 -24.08
N LEU A 58 4.21 6.25 -24.52
CA LEU A 58 4.63 5.30 -25.54
C LEU A 58 4.91 6.01 -26.88
N LYS A 59 4.11 7.02 -27.27
CA LYS A 59 4.38 7.86 -28.46
C LYS A 59 5.71 8.61 -28.37
N ARG A 60 6.23 8.82 -27.15
CA ARG A 60 7.53 9.45 -26.89
C ARG A 60 8.67 8.43 -26.72
N GLY A 61 8.42 7.15 -27.03
CA GLY A 61 9.40 6.07 -26.87
C GLY A 61 9.61 5.60 -25.45
N MET A 62 8.73 5.99 -24.51
CA MET A 62 8.83 5.61 -23.10
C MET A 62 7.72 4.64 -22.72
N LYS A 63 8.10 3.47 -22.18
CA LYS A 63 7.17 2.53 -21.60
C LYS A 63 7.01 2.83 -20.10
N VAL A 64 5.78 3.05 -19.65
CA VAL A 64 5.43 3.31 -18.24
C VAL A 64 4.44 2.27 -17.74
N SER A 65 4.47 2.01 -16.42
CA SER A 65 3.48 1.13 -15.78
C SER A 65 2.16 1.86 -15.61
N SER A 66 1.06 1.24 -16.05
CA SER A 66 -0.30 1.72 -15.82
C SER A 66 -0.63 1.85 -14.34
N ASP A 67 -0.06 0.97 -13.51
CA ASP A 67 -0.40 0.87 -12.09
C ASP A 67 0.24 1.96 -11.23
N THR A 68 1.35 2.53 -11.69
CA THR A 68 2.13 3.51 -10.91
C THR A 68 2.19 4.90 -11.52
N ILE A 69 1.78 5.05 -12.79
CA ILE A 69 1.89 6.35 -13.49
C ILE A 69 1.05 7.45 -12.84
N TYR A 70 -0.02 7.09 -12.13
CA TYR A 70 -0.84 8.04 -11.41
C TYR A 70 -0.05 8.81 -10.32
N LEU A 71 0.94 8.18 -9.69
CA LEU A 71 1.81 8.84 -8.71
C LEU A 71 2.60 9.98 -9.34
N ASN A 72 3.12 9.75 -10.55
CA ASN A 72 3.80 10.80 -11.29
C ASN A 72 2.84 11.93 -11.71
N HIS A 73 1.59 11.58 -12.04
CA HIS A 73 0.55 12.57 -12.35
C HIS A 73 0.18 13.40 -11.13
N LEU A 74 0.06 12.79 -9.95
CA LEU A 74 -0.11 13.49 -8.68
C LEU A 74 1.03 14.48 -8.43
N LEU A 75 2.29 14.08 -8.67
CA LEU A 75 3.43 14.97 -8.54
C LEU A 75 3.35 16.18 -9.50
N SER A 76 2.82 16.01 -10.70
CA SER A 76 2.61 17.13 -11.62
C SER A 76 1.53 18.09 -11.11
N TYR A 77 0.48 17.57 -10.47
CA TYR A 77 -0.55 18.38 -9.79
C TYR A 77 0.02 19.17 -8.62
N VAL A 78 0.97 18.60 -7.89
CA VAL A 78 1.67 19.31 -6.79
C VAL A 78 2.59 20.39 -7.33
N LYS A 79 3.32 20.13 -8.40
CA LYS A 79 4.29 21.09 -8.96
C LYS A 79 3.61 22.28 -9.66
N ASN A 80 2.67 21.99 -10.53
CA ASN A 80 2.14 22.99 -11.47
C ASN A 80 0.60 23.04 -11.51
N GLY A 81 -0.08 22.20 -10.74
CA GLY A 81 -1.52 22.00 -10.79
C GLY A 81 -2.27 22.43 -9.52
N PRO A 82 -3.46 21.88 -9.34
CA PRO A 82 -4.37 22.27 -8.26
C PRO A 82 -3.88 21.91 -6.86
N MET A 83 -2.94 20.94 -6.73
CA MET A 83 -2.40 20.52 -5.42
C MET A 83 -1.16 21.34 -4.98
N ARG A 84 -0.93 22.52 -5.54
CA ARG A 84 0.20 23.36 -5.15
C ARG A 84 0.19 23.62 -3.64
N GLY A 85 1.35 23.42 -2.99
CA GLY A 85 1.50 23.60 -1.55
C GLY A 85 1.13 22.35 -0.72
N LEU A 86 0.88 21.21 -1.36
CA LEU A 86 0.81 19.93 -0.67
C LEU A 86 2.19 19.59 -0.08
N THR A 87 2.19 19.21 1.19
CA THR A 87 3.39 18.80 1.94
C THR A 87 3.16 17.43 2.57
N ASN A 88 4.24 16.76 3.00
CA ASN A 88 4.13 15.50 3.73
C ASN A 88 3.30 15.64 5.02
N LYS A 89 3.39 16.78 5.70
CA LYS A 89 2.57 17.08 6.88
C LYS A 89 1.08 17.09 6.54
N LYS A 90 0.68 17.74 5.44
CA LYS A 90 -0.70 17.72 4.98
C LYS A 90 -1.16 16.33 4.56
N LEU A 91 -0.30 15.54 3.91
CA LEU A 91 -0.62 14.14 3.59
C LEU A 91 -0.90 13.32 4.85
N GLU A 92 -0.12 13.52 5.91
CA GLU A 92 -0.36 12.87 7.20
C GLU A 92 -1.70 13.31 7.81
N GLU A 93 -2.05 14.59 7.71
CA GLU A 93 -3.34 15.12 8.16
C GLU A 93 -4.51 14.47 7.40
N PHE A 94 -4.44 14.39 6.08
CA PHE A 94 -5.45 13.69 5.26
C PHE A 94 -5.52 12.20 5.54
N GLY A 95 -4.39 11.56 5.87
CA GLY A 95 -4.37 10.16 6.28
C GLY A 95 -5.21 9.89 7.53
N LYS A 96 -5.34 10.87 8.43
CA LYS A 96 -6.18 10.76 9.64
C LYS A 96 -7.69 10.87 9.36
N GLU A 97 -8.06 11.38 8.18
CA GLU A 97 -9.46 11.47 7.73
C GLU A 97 -9.96 10.19 7.07
N ILE A 98 -9.08 9.22 6.88
CA ILE A 98 -9.45 7.95 6.24
C ILE A 98 -10.20 7.07 7.24
N GLU A 99 -11.41 6.71 6.88
CA GLU A 99 -12.25 5.80 7.66
C GLU A 99 -11.98 4.35 7.25
N PHE A 100 -11.71 3.50 8.23
CA PHE A 100 -11.55 2.07 8.04
C PHE A 100 -12.90 1.35 8.08
N TYR A 101 -12.95 0.14 7.53
CA TYR A 101 -14.08 -0.74 7.77
C TYR A 101 -14.23 -1.04 9.27
N PRO A 102 -15.49 -1.31 9.74
CA PRO A 102 -15.74 -1.69 11.12
C PRO A 102 -14.86 -2.87 11.55
N GLY A 103 -14.32 -2.79 12.77
CA GLY A 103 -13.41 -3.80 13.30
C GLY A 103 -11.93 -3.50 13.10
N LEU A 104 -11.55 -2.57 12.19
CA LEU A 104 -10.18 -2.11 12.02
C LEU A 104 -9.89 -0.89 12.92
N PRO A 105 -8.67 -0.78 13.46
CA PRO A 105 -7.51 -1.66 13.30
C PRO A 105 -7.46 -2.85 14.27
N ASN A 106 -8.44 -3.04 15.18
CA ASN A 106 -8.42 -4.06 16.23
C ASN A 106 -8.27 -5.48 15.68
N PHE A 107 -8.84 -5.75 14.52
CA PHE A 107 -8.70 -7.02 13.81
C PHE A 107 -7.25 -7.53 13.71
N PHE A 108 -6.28 -6.64 13.49
CA PHE A 108 -4.88 -7.06 13.38
C PHE A 108 -4.32 -7.58 14.70
N ASN A 109 -4.75 -6.98 15.82
CA ASN A 109 -4.38 -7.45 17.15
C ASN A 109 -5.03 -8.81 17.46
N GLU A 110 -6.31 -8.96 17.12
CA GLU A 110 -7.05 -10.21 17.28
C GLU A 110 -6.45 -11.34 16.45
N LEU A 111 -6.10 -11.07 15.19
CA LEU A 111 -5.43 -12.03 14.32
C LEU A 111 -4.08 -12.47 14.89
N SER A 112 -3.29 -11.53 15.40
CA SER A 112 -2.00 -11.83 16.05
C SER A 112 -2.20 -12.69 17.30
N GLN A 113 -3.25 -12.41 18.09
CA GLN A 113 -3.56 -13.18 19.28
C GLN A 113 -3.99 -14.61 18.93
N ILE A 114 -4.82 -14.80 17.90
CA ILE A 114 -5.21 -16.14 17.42
C ILE A 114 -3.98 -16.95 17.03
N ALA A 115 -3.01 -16.32 16.35
CA ALA A 115 -1.76 -16.99 15.97
C ALA A 115 -0.89 -17.38 17.18
N LEU A 116 -0.93 -16.58 18.25
CA LEU A 116 -0.19 -16.86 19.49
C LEU A 116 -0.89 -17.93 20.34
N ASP A 117 -2.23 -17.92 20.39
CA ASP A 117 -3.04 -18.87 21.17
C ASP A 117 -3.05 -20.28 20.56
N GLN A 118 -2.84 -20.38 19.26
CA GLN A 118 -2.56 -21.66 18.62
C GLN A 118 -1.12 -22.05 18.97
N GLU A 119 -0.93 -23.06 19.81
CA GLU A 119 0.37 -23.73 19.95
C GLU A 119 0.78 -24.31 18.60
N PHE A 120 1.38 -23.49 17.75
CA PHE A 120 2.03 -24.00 16.53
C PHE A 120 3.22 -24.85 16.96
N LYS A 121 2.99 -26.15 17.18
CA LYS A 121 4.07 -27.10 17.31
C LYS A 121 4.86 -27.05 16.00
N PRO A 122 6.16 -26.79 16.03
CA PRO A 122 6.95 -26.57 14.81
C PRO A 122 7.02 -27.75 13.85
N TYR A 123 6.32 -28.84 14.13
CA TYR A 123 6.35 -30.10 13.40
C TYR A 123 5.01 -30.51 12.76
N ASP A 124 3.97 -29.71 12.86
CA ASP A 124 2.64 -30.06 12.31
C ASP A 124 2.40 -29.63 10.86
N PHE A 125 3.42 -29.08 10.20
CA PHE A 125 3.41 -28.90 8.74
C PHE A 125 3.96 -30.17 8.07
N LYS A 126 3.08 -31.12 7.77
CA LYS A 126 3.35 -32.21 6.84
C LYS A 126 2.75 -31.90 5.48
#